data_a29bb4d076271f86aca92df54e24b58e
#
_entry.id   a29bb4d076271f86aca92df54e24b58e
#
_cell.length_a   1.000
_cell.length_b   1.000
_cell.length_c   1.000
_cell.angle_alpha   90.00
_cell.angle_beta   90.00
_cell.angle_gamma   90.00
#
_symmetry.space_group_name_H-M   'P 1'
#
loop_
_entity.id
_entity.type
_entity.pdbx_description
1 polymer ?
#
loop_
_entity_poly.entity_id
_entity_poly.type
_entity_poly.pdbx_seq_one_letter_code
_entity_poly.pdbx_strand_id
1 'polypeptide(L)'
;MAAAAGIPVGTDLTHTLEPAIHVWVVAPNFAQSRQAWNELKQFMPKELVVRRKQSQGGGRGDGWREDERSVWLNLKSPDIARRECYIEIKSADDPESLQTAGPDFIWITEAQDIKEAAWNKLRPMLNSSGRLGRGCIEGIPPFGRSHWFSKLFNWAKENKTEDYEAFRATTFDNVFLSEKQKQAINDEKETMPEAVWERMYLAKQPDGGGGFFRPSKIEEAAISTEMLSPDPSQRYVAGLDLGKKQDYTVLIIKNARTRESVHALEMNGNDWVSQIQTISSEIKRWNIGDVRVDSTGLGDVVFDPLLNSGMPVTAFKFSAQSKYQLFQNYYIALENGTVRFPASWSTLARQLEDISIRPGGGGSYIFYNETNEHDD
;
A
#
# COMPACT_ATOMS: atom_id res chain seq x y z
N MET A 1 14.85 9.06 21.77
CA MET A 1 15.28 9.65 23.08
C MET A 1 14.54 10.94 23.43
N ALA A 2 14.19 11.79 22.49
CA ALA A 2 13.39 12.99 22.75
C ALA A 2 12.01 12.69 23.38
N ALA A 3 11.39 11.56 23.05
CA ALA A 3 10.10 11.18 23.61
C ALA A 3 10.10 10.85 25.11
N ALA A 4 11.24 10.49 25.67
CA ALA A 4 11.39 10.24 27.11
C ALA A 4 11.60 11.53 27.93
N ALA A 5 11.93 12.65 27.27
CA ALA A 5 12.21 13.93 27.93
C ALA A 5 10.98 14.84 28.09
N GLY A 6 9.84 14.49 27.50
CA GLY A 6 8.61 15.30 27.49
C GLY A 6 7.57 14.97 28.56
N ILE A 7 7.97 14.36 29.68
CA ILE A 7 7.05 14.04 30.79
C ILE A 7 6.96 15.27 31.70
N PRO A 8 5.76 15.78 32.01
CA PRO A 8 5.63 16.90 32.95
C PRO A 8 6.20 16.51 34.32
N VAL A 9 7.20 17.23 34.77
CA VAL A 9 7.72 17.14 36.13
C VAL A 9 6.77 17.93 37.03
N GLY A 10 6.04 17.24 37.87
CA GLY A 10 5.19 17.92 38.87
C GLY A 10 4.10 17.06 39.47
N THR A 11 4.47 16.02 40.22
CA THR A 11 3.63 15.50 41.29
C THR A 11 4.46 14.85 42.37
N ASP A 12 4.06 15.09 43.58
CA ASP A 12 4.64 14.66 44.86
C ASP A 12 5.02 13.17 44.88
N LEU A 13 6.32 12.89 44.97
CA LEU A 13 6.90 11.55 44.84
C LEU A 13 6.93 10.79 46.17
N THR A 14 5.89 10.81 46.94
CA THR A 14 5.78 9.95 48.12
C THR A 14 5.33 8.53 47.73
N HIS A 15 6.30 7.66 47.52
CA HIS A 15 6.21 6.18 47.66
C HIS A 15 5.27 5.33 46.81
N THR A 16 4.78 5.76 45.67
CA THR A 16 4.18 4.83 44.72
C THR A 16 5.16 4.53 43.59
N LEU A 17 5.52 3.26 43.40
CA LEU A 17 6.19 2.80 42.20
C LEU A 17 5.37 3.24 41.00
N GLU A 18 5.82 4.27 40.27
CA GLU A 18 5.15 4.66 39.02
C GLU A 18 5.16 3.45 38.06
N PRO A 19 4.04 3.16 37.42
CA PRO A 19 3.97 2.05 36.46
C PRO A 19 5.01 2.24 35.35
N ALA A 20 5.58 1.13 34.90
CA ALA A 20 6.54 1.14 33.79
C ALA A 20 5.95 1.85 32.56
N ILE A 21 6.79 2.60 31.83
CA ILE A 21 6.41 3.15 30.53
C ILE A 21 6.40 2.01 29.52
N HIS A 22 5.31 1.86 28.80
CA HIS A 22 5.16 0.85 27.77
C HIS A 22 5.19 1.50 26.37
N VAL A 23 6.12 1.04 25.53
CA VAL A 23 6.34 1.55 24.17
C VAL A 23 6.16 0.43 23.16
N TRP A 24 5.36 0.67 22.13
CA TRP A 24 5.23 -0.25 21.00
C TRP A 24 5.90 0.34 19.77
N VAL A 25 6.68 -0.51 19.07
CA VAL A 25 7.17 -0.27 17.72
C VAL A 25 6.34 -1.16 16.80
N VAL A 26 5.50 -0.55 15.98
CA VAL A 26 4.52 -1.25 15.13
C VAL A 26 4.91 -1.09 13.67
N ALA A 27 4.95 -2.20 12.93
CA ALA A 27 5.15 -2.20 11.49
C ALA A 27 4.15 -3.13 10.80
N PRO A 28 4.00 -3.08 9.47
CA PRO A 28 3.06 -3.95 8.74
C PRO A 28 3.26 -5.43 9.02
N ASN A 29 4.50 -5.87 9.22
CA ASN A 29 4.84 -7.25 9.57
C ASN A 29 6.09 -7.31 10.45
N PHE A 30 6.36 -8.48 11.05
CA PHE A 30 7.51 -8.65 11.94
C PHE A 30 8.88 -8.48 11.27
N ALA A 31 9.01 -8.71 9.97
CA ALA A 31 10.29 -8.51 9.27
C ALA A 31 10.64 -7.02 9.22
N GLN A 32 9.66 -6.16 8.90
CA GLN A 32 9.83 -4.70 8.90
C GLN A 32 9.99 -4.14 10.33
N SER A 33 9.24 -4.65 11.32
CA SER A 33 9.44 -4.28 12.73
C SER A 33 10.87 -4.60 13.20
N ARG A 34 11.45 -5.70 12.74
CA ARG A 34 12.83 -6.10 13.08
C ARG A 34 13.86 -5.12 12.52
N GLN A 35 13.62 -4.53 11.34
CA GLN A 35 14.51 -3.50 10.80
C GLN A 35 14.51 -2.26 11.70
N ALA A 36 13.35 -1.69 11.99
CA ALA A 36 13.23 -0.56 12.92
C ALA A 36 13.81 -0.87 14.30
N TRP A 37 13.62 -2.11 14.76
CA TRP A 37 14.19 -2.62 16.01
C TRP A 37 15.73 -2.63 16.01
N ASN A 38 16.35 -3.06 14.91
CA ASN A 38 17.80 -3.08 14.78
C ASN A 38 18.41 -1.67 14.76
N GLU A 39 17.73 -0.72 14.13
CA GLU A 39 18.11 0.69 14.15
C GLU A 39 17.98 1.27 15.56
N LEU A 40 16.85 1.05 16.23
CA LEU A 40 16.64 1.49 17.60
C LEU A 40 17.75 0.98 18.54
N LYS A 41 18.17 -0.29 18.37
CA LYS A 41 19.26 -0.89 19.14
C LYS A 41 20.60 -0.15 19.03
N GLN A 42 20.91 0.40 17.86
CA GLN A 42 22.17 1.11 17.64
C GLN A 42 22.22 2.41 18.44
N PHE A 43 21.08 3.06 18.65
CA PHE A 43 20.96 4.32 19.37
C PHE A 43 20.67 4.14 20.87
N MET A 44 20.38 2.90 21.30
CA MET A 44 20.01 2.62 22.68
C MET A 44 21.24 2.62 23.59
N PRO A 45 21.30 3.49 24.64
CA PRO A 45 22.41 3.47 25.59
C PRO A 45 22.48 2.14 26.33
N LYS A 46 23.60 1.47 26.22
CA LYS A 46 23.82 0.14 26.82
C LYS A 46 23.69 0.16 28.34
N GLU A 47 23.95 1.29 28.96
CA GLU A 47 23.86 1.53 30.41
C GLU A 47 22.44 1.48 30.94
N LEU A 48 21.46 1.78 30.05
CA LEU A 48 20.05 1.77 30.42
C LEU A 48 19.40 0.38 30.28
N VAL A 49 20.03 -0.54 29.53
CA VAL A 49 19.49 -1.88 29.31
C VAL A 49 19.61 -2.70 30.59
N VAL A 50 18.47 -3.18 31.09
CA VAL A 50 18.41 -4.02 32.28
C VAL A 50 18.96 -5.40 31.94
N ARG A 51 20.15 -5.71 32.46
CA ARG A 51 20.74 -7.04 32.45
C ARG A 51 20.38 -7.74 33.76
N ARG A 52 19.40 -8.60 33.79
CA ARG A 52 19.19 -9.45 34.96
C ARG A 52 20.14 -10.65 34.88
N LYS A 53 20.71 -11.06 36.01
CA LYS A 53 21.46 -12.32 36.13
C LYS A 53 20.48 -13.48 35.96
N GLN A 54 20.84 -14.47 35.15
CA GLN A 54 20.09 -15.71 35.02
C GLN A 54 19.91 -16.32 36.42
N SER A 55 18.71 -16.32 36.99
CA SER A 55 18.39 -17.11 38.14
C SER A 55 18.24 -18.57 37.69
N GLN A 56 18.86 -19.49 38.39
CA GLN A 56 18.71 -20.93 38.17
C GLN A 56 17.28 -21.38 38.55
N GLY A 57 16.31 -21.06 37.78
CA GLY A 57 14.93 -21.44 38.01
C GLY A 57 14.01 -20.60 37.14
N GLY A 58 13.62 -21.15 36.00
CA GLY A 58 12.41 -20.90 35.22
C GLY A 58 11.84 -19.48 35.08
N GLY A 59 12.53 -18.44 35.50
CA GLY A 59 12.14 -17.05 35.37
C GLY A 59 12.61 -16.47 34.02
N ARG A 60 11.79 -15.64 33.38
CA ARG A 60 12.08 -14.90 32.16
C ARG A 60 13.52 -14.37 32.22
N GLY A 61 14.35 -14.91 31.34
CA GLY A 61 15.78 -14.60 31.31
C GLY A 61 15.99 -13.15 30.89
N ASP A 62 16.78 -12.47 31.69
CA ASP A 62 17.12 -11.09 31.54
C ASP A 62 18.40 -10.97 30.75
N GLY A 63 18.29 -10.80 29.51
CA GLY A 63 19.39 -10.53 28.65
C GLY A 63 18.86 -10.24 27.27
N TRP A 64 19.41 -9.27 26.63
CA TRP A 64 19.25 -9.04 25.24
C TRP A 64 19.56 -10.33 24.47
N ARG A 65 18.53 -10.98 23.92
CA ARG A 65 18.67 -12.07 22.94
C ARG A 65 18.34 -11.53 21.56
N GLU A 66 19.06 -11.98 20.58
CA GLU A 66 18.90 -11.56 19.18
C GLU A 66 17.49 -11.82 18.63
N ASP A 67 16.77 -12.77 19.22
CA ASP A 67 15.41 -13.16 18.86
C ASP A 67 14.32 -12.50 19.72
N GLU A 68 14.67 -11.67 20.68
CA GLU A 68 13.68 -11.06 21.57
C GLU A 68 12.98 -9.89 20.88
N ARG A 69 11.67 -9.86 21.03
CA ARG A 69 10.79 -8.82 20.51
C ARG A 69 10.59 -7.66 21.49
N SER A 70 11.37 -7.63 22.55
CA SER A 70 11.19 -6.68 23.63
C SER A 70 12.48 -6.38 24.39
N VAL A 71 12.54 -5.22 25.04
CA VAL A 71 13.63 -4.81 25.92
C VAL A 71 13.10 -4.03 27.11
N TRP A 72 13.75 -4.21 28.25
CA TRP A 72 13.54 -3.43 29.45
C TRP A 72 14.67 -2.44 29.63
N LEU A 73 14.32 -1.17 29.86
CA LEU A 73 15.25 -0.10 30.18
C LEU A 73 15.01 0.39 31.60
N ASN A 74 16.08 0.70 32.32
CA ASN A 74 16.04 1.35 33.61
C ASN A 74 16.36 2.83 33.43
N LEU A 75 15.34 3.67 33.42
CA LEU A 75 15.48 5.10 33.30
C LEU A 75 15.77 5.69 34.69
N LYS A 76 17.04 5.89 35.02
CA LYS A 76 17.47 6.61 36.23
C LYS A 76 17.49 8.09 35.95
N SER A 77 16.79 8.88 36.74
CA SER A 77 16.90 10.32 36.81
C SER A 77 17.24 10.71 38.24
N PRO A 78 17.98 11.80 38.49
CA PRO A 78 18.23 12.32 39.85
C PRO A 78 16.91 12.52 40.64
N ASP A 79 15.85 12.86 39.94
CA ASP A 79 14.55 13.20 40.53
C ASP A 79 13.52 12.01 40.53
N ILE A 80 13.91 10.87 39.93
CA ILE A 80 13.03 9.68 39.83
C ILE A 80 13.81 8.46 40.34
N ALA A 81 13.43 7.94 41.49
CA ALA A 81 14.15 6.88 42.18
C ALA A 81 14.32 5.60 41.31
N ARG A 82 13.37 5.24 40.50
CA ARG A 82 13.44 4.15 39.52
C ARG A 82 12.22 4.18 38.59
N ARG A 83 12.41 4.30 37.28
CA ARG A 83 11.35 4.14 36.30
C ARG A 83 11.80 3.09 35.27
N GLU A 84 11.01 2.07 35.07
CA GLU A 84 11.24 1.07 34.04
C GLU A 84 10.52 1.48 32.74
N CYS A 85 11.15 1.20 31.61
CA CYS A 85 10.55 1.35 30.30
C CYS A 85 10.60 0.00 29.56
N TYR A 86 9.45 -0.46 29.10
CA TYR A 86 9.33 -1.70 28.33
C TYR A 86 9.02 -1.35 26.87
N ILE A 87 9.92 -1.72 25.96
CA ILE A 87 9.75 -1.52 24.53
C ILE A 87 9.50 -2.87 23.87
N GLU A 88 8.48 -2.94 23.06
CA GLU A 88 8.04 -4.16 22.39
C GLU A 88 7.74 -3.90 20.91
N ILE A 89 8.20 -4.82 20.01
CA ILE A 89 7.82 -4.78 18.60
C ILE A 89 6.55 -5.55 18.35
N LYS A 90 5.66 -4.99 17.55
CA LYS A 90 4.36 -5.54 17.14
C LYS A 90 4.26 -5.62 15.63
N SER A 91 3.47 -6.57 15.15
CA SER A 91 3.06 -6.67 13.75
C SER A 91 1.62 -6.19 13.60
N ALA A 92 1.33 -5.48 12.52
CA ALA A 92 -0.01 -5.01 12.18
C ALA A 92 -0.72 -5.92 11.16
N ASP A 93 -0.12 -7.06 10.79
CA ASP A 93 -0.70 -8.04 9.85
C ASP A 93 -1.97 -8.70 10.42
N ASP A 94 -1.99 -8.92 11.74
CA ASP A 94 -3.18 -9.37 12.47
C ASP A 94 -3.65 -8.28 13.46
N PRO A 95 -4.64 -7.46 13.09
CA PRO A 95 -5.15 -6.40 13.95
C PRO A 95 -5.72 -6.88 15.30
N GLU A 96 -6.23 -8.12 15.38
CA GLU A 96 -6.80 -8.65 16.63
C GLU A 96 -5.70 -8.92 17.66
N SER A 97 -4.49 -9.26 17.23
CA SER A 97 -3.34 -9.46 18.12
C SER A 97 -2.86 -8.19 18.84
N LEU A 98 -3.29 -7.03 18.37
CA LEU A 98 -2.94 -5.71 18.93
C LEU A 98 -3.79 -5.33 20.17
N GLN A 99 -4.87 -6.06 20.44
CA GLN A 99 -5.74 -5.80 21.59
C GLN A 99 -5.14 -6.37 22.90
N THR A 100 -4.20 -5.63 23.49
CA THR A 100 -3.58 -5.98 24.78
C THR A 100 -3.56 -4.76 25.71
N ALA A 101 -2.72 -4.74 26.75
CA ALA A 101 -2.59 -3.57 27.62
C ALA A 101 -2.08 -2.36 26.81
N GLY A 102 -2.72 -1.21 27.00
CA GLY A 102 -2.42 -0.01 26.23
C GLY A 102 -1.00 0.51 26.45
N PRO A 103 -0.28 0.89 25.39
CA PRO A 103 1.03 1.53 25.50
C PRO A 103 0.90 3.01 25.86
N ASP A 104 1.97 3.55 26.43
CA ASP A 104 2.12 4.99 26.65
C ASP A 104 2.64 5.71 25.40
N PHE A 105 3.33 4.97 24.53
CA PHE A 105 3.83 5.50 23.27
C PHE A 105 3.78 4.43 22.18
N ILE A 106 3.33 4.84 21.00
CA ILE A 106 3.37 3.99 19.80
C ILE A 106 4.25 4.68 18.75
N TRP A 107 5.24 3.94 18.23
CA TRP A 107 5.94 4.31 17.02
C TRP A 107 5.45 3.39 15.89
N ILE A 108 4.75 3.96 14.93
CA ILE A 108 4.29 3.26 13.72
C ILE A 108 5.26 3.60 12.59
N THR A 109 5.89 2.58 12.01
CA THR A 109 6.75 2.71 10.83
C THR A 109 6.09 2.03 9.63
N GLU A 110 6.38 2.51 8.41
CA GLU A 110 5.79 2.06 7.15
C GLU A 110 4.24 2.13 7.17
N ALA A 111 3.72 3.25 7.64
CA ALA A 111 2.29 3.45 7.88
C ALA A 111 1.42 3.31 6.61
N GLN A 112 2.00 3.53 5.42
CA GLN A 112 1.32 3.35 4.14
C GLN A 112 0.96 1.89 3.84
N ASP A 113 1.63 0.94 4.48
CA ASP A 113 1.38 -0.50 4.31
C ASP A 113 0.53 -1.09 5.45
N ILE A 114 0.10 -0.26 6.40
CA ILE A 114 -0.73 -0.69 7.53
C ILE A 114 -2.22 -0.48 7.20
N LYS A 115 -3.01 -1.53 7.35
CA LYS A 115 -4.47 -1.49 7.13
C LYS A 115 -5.15 -0.55 8.13
N GLU A 116 -6.17 0.18 7.69
CA GLU A 116 -6.97 1.06 8.54
C GLU A 116 -7.58 0.32 9.74
N ALA A 117 -7.94 -0.96 9.58
CA ALA A 117 -8.42 -1.79 10.68
C ALA A 117 -7.41 -1.90 11.85
N ALA A 118 -6.10 -2.01 11.55
CA ALA A 118 -5.07 -2.02 12.58
C ALA A 118 -4.93 -0.65 13.26
N TRP A 119 -4.96 0.44 12.50
CA TRP A 119 -4.98 1.79 13.06
C TRP A 119 -6.18 2.02 13.98
N ASN A 120 -7.37 1.59 13.58
CA ASN A 120 -8.58 1.71 14.39
C ASN A 120 -8.52 0.91 15.70
N LYS A 121 -7.71 -0.15 15.77
CA LYS A 121 -7.42 -0.89 17.01
C LYS A 121 -6.35 -0.20 17.85
N LEU A 122 -5.30 0.35 17.23
CA LEU A 122 -4.18 1.00 17.93
C LEU A 122 -4.56 2.34 18.56
N ARG A 123 -5.33 3.17 17.85
CA ARG A 123 -5.68 4.52 18.31
C ARG A 123 -6.34 4.56 19.68
N PRO A 124 -7.37 3.74 20.00
CA PRO A 124 -7.98 3.74 21.34
C PRO A 124 -7.02 3.26 22.43
N MET A 125 -6.04 2.43 22.09
CA MET A 125 -5.09 1.88 23.06
C MET A 125 -4.22 2.95 23.72
N LEU A 126 -3.97 4.08 23.03
CA LEU A 126 -3.26 5.23 23.58
C LEU A 126 -3.96 5.88 24.79
N ASN A 127 -5.25 5.60 24.98
CA ASN A 127 -6.04 6.16 26.08
C ASN A 127 -6.45 5.10 27.12
N SER A 128 -5.96 3.86 26.99
CA SER A 128 -6.45 2.73 27.82
C SER A 128 -5.76 2.59 29.16
N SER A 129 -4.57 3.18 29.32
CA SER A 129 -3.75 3.03 30.53
C SER A 129 -4.07 4.04 31.65
N GLY A 130 -5.09 4.88 31.48
CA GLY A 130 -5.38 6.01 32.39
C GLY A 130 -4.40 7.18 32.25
N ARG A 131 -3.49 7.11 31.28
CA ARG A 131 -2.56 8.16 30.89
C ARG A 131 -2.83 8.56 29.44
N LEU A 132 -2.57 9.81 29.08
CA LEU A 132 -2.65 10.26 27.70
C LEU A 132 -1.41 9.72 26.94
N GLY A 133 -1.61 8.68 26.16
CA GLY A 133 -0.57 8.09 25.31
C GLY A 133 -0.25 8.99 24.12
N ARG A 134 0.96 8.83 23.59
CA ARG A 134 1.47 9.58 22.42
C ARG A 134 1.87 8.64 21.31
N GLY A 135 1.94 9.14 20.07
CA GLY A 135 2.38 8.37 18.92
C GLY A 135 3.24 9.17 17.96
N CYS A 136 4.17 8.48 17.33
CA CYS A 136 4.87 8.93 16.13
C CYS A 136 4.48 7.98 15.00
N ILE A 137 4.02 8.53 13.89
CA ILE A 137 3.57 7.75 12.74
C ILE A 137 4.37 8.24 11.55
N GLU A 138 5.09 7.34 10.91
CA GLU A 138 5.93 7.64 9.77
C GLU A 138 5.71 6.69 8.62
N GLY A 139 6.03 7.13 7.43
CA GLY A 139 5.95 6.38 6.19
C GLY A 139 6.06 7.30 4.98
N ILE A 140 6.12 6.70 3.81
CA ILE A 140 6.00 7.44 2.56
C ILE A 140 4.51 7.75 2.30
N PRO A 141 4.17 8.85 1.63
CA PRO A 141 2.76 9.14 1.31
C PRO A 141 2.14 7.97 0.54
N PRO A 142 0.98 7.43 0.96
CA PRO A 142 0.28 6.44 0.16
C PRO A 142 -0.21 7.07 -1.15
N PHE A 143 -0.49 6.27 -2.17
CA PHE A 143 -1.06 6.79 -3.42
C PHE A 143 -2.46 7.35 -3.18
N GLY A 144 -3.24 6.76 -2.26
CA GLY A 144 -4.62 7.18 -1.96
C GLY A 144 -4.73 8.34 -0.98
N ARG A 145 -5.43 9.42 -1.37
CA ARG A 145 -5.87 10.46 -0.40
C ARG A 145 -6.90 9.91 0.59
N SER A 146 -7.63 8.89 0.23
CA SER A 146 -8.59 8.15 1.06
C SER A 146 -7.92 7.31 2.12
N HIS A 147 -6.64 6.97 1.96
CA HIS A 147 -5.88 6.19 2.92
C HIS A 147 -5.86 6.86 4.30
N TRP A 148 -6.02 6.08 5.37
CA TRP A 148 -6.11 6.59 6.74
C TRP A 148 -4.90 7.46 7.13
N PHE A 149 -3.69 7.10 6.69
CA PHE A 149 -2.46 7.84 6.97
C PHE A 149 -2.44 9.21 6.27
N SER A 150 -2.90 9.29 5.01
CA SER A 150 -3.04 10.55 4.28
C SER A 150 -4.07 11.47 4.95
N LYS A 151 -5.23 10.90 5.33
CA LYS A 151 -6.29 11.65 6.05
C LYS A 151 -5.76 12.22 7.36
N LEU A 152 -5.03 11.39 8.14
CA LEU A 152 -4.47 11.81 9.42
C LEU A 152 -3.41 12.90 9.23
N PHE A 153 -2.50 12.75 8.26
CA PHE A 153 -1.47 13.73 7.94
C PHE A 153 -2.07 15.09 7.53
N ASN A 154 -3.03 15.08 6.60
CA ASN A 154 -3.68 16.30 6.12
C ASN A 154 -4.47 16.98 7.25
N TRP A 155 -5.21 16.19 8.03
CA TRP A 155 -5.94 16.70 9.18
C TRP A 155 -4.99 17.35 10.21
N ALA A 156 -3.87 16.70 10.55
CA ALA A 156 -2.88 17.25 11.49
C ALA A 156 -2.19 18.51 10.94
N LYS A 157 -1.98 18.60 9.63
CA LYS A 157 -1.42 19.77 8.97
C LYS A 157 -2.37 20.97 9.02
N GLU A 158 -3.67 20.74 8.82
CA GLU A 158 -4.72 21.77 8.83
C GLU A 158 -5.09 22.20 10.24
N ASN A 159 -5.04 21.26 11.19
CA ASN A 159 -5.47 21.45 12.59
C ASN A 159 -4.28 21.34 13.54
N LYS A 160 -3.19 22.07 13.25
CA LYS A 160 -1.98 22.08 14.09
C LYS A 160 -2.35 22.58 15.49
N THR A 161 -2.09 21.72 16.49
CA THR A 161 -2.30 22.01 17.92
C THR A 161 -1.06 21.58 18.71
N GLU A 162 -1.07 21.78 20.03
CA GLU A 162 -0.03 21.22 20.91
C GLU A 162 -0.02 19.68 20.90
N ASP A 163 -1.15 19.07 20.55
CA ASP A 163 -1.31 17.61 20.56
C ASP A 163 -1.03 16.94 19.20
N TYR A 164 -1.09 17.69 18.09
CA TYR A 164 -0.93 17.15 16.73
C TYR A 164 -0.03 18.03 15.89
N GLU A 165 0.96 17.41 15.28
CA GLU A 165 1.87 18.05 14.34
C GLU A 165 2.20 17.11 13.18
N ALA A 166 2.26 17.65 11.96
CA ALA A 166 2.62 16.93 10.74
C ALA A 166 3.94 17.46 10.18
N PHE A 167 4.85 16.56 9.90
CA PHE A 167 6.18 16.85 9.33
C PHE A 167 6.33 16.17 7.98
N ARG A 168 7.06 16.82 7.11
CA ARG A 168 7.46 16.25 5.82
C ARG A 168 8.94 16.51 5.61
N ALA A 169 9.66 15.47 5.21
CA ALA A 169 11.03 15.55 4.77
C ALA A 169 11.20 14.82 3.44
N THR A 170 12.11 15.30 2.62
CA THR A 170 12.50 14.65 1.37
C THR A 170 13.78 13.85 1.59
N THR A 171 14.10 12.93 0.70
CA THR A 171 15.39 12.24 0.72
C THR A 171 16.56 13.22 0.64
N PHE A 172 16.37 14.34 -0.07
CA PHE A 172 17.40 15.37 -0.25
C PHE A 172 17.67 16.24 0.99
N ASP A 173 16.77 16.20 1.97
CA ASP A 173 16.99 16.84 3.28
C ASP A 173 17.96 16.05 4.16
N ASN A 174 18.31 14.82 3.76
CA ASN A 174 19.31 14.02 4.45
C ASN A 174 20.73 14.58 4.21
N VAL A 175 21.28 15.19 5.24
CA VAL A 175 22.61 15.83 5.21
C VAL A 175 23.77 14.85 5.00
N PHE A 176 23.54 13.57 5.18
CA PHE A 176 24.56 12.52 5.00
C PHE A 176 24.64 12.00 3.56
N LEU A 177 23.74 12.42 2.66
CA LEU A 177 23.81 12.04 1.26
C LEU A 177 24.94 12.79 0.54
N SER A 178 25.84 12.03 -0.07
CA SER A 178 26.85 12.57 -0.97
C SER A 178 26.22 13.06 -2.29
N GLU A 179 26.86 13.97 -2.98
CA GLU A 179 26.40 14.47 -4.29
C GLU A 179 26.28 13.34 -5.33
N LYS A 180 27.16 12.32 -5.26
CA LYS A 180 27.07 11.14 -6.12
C LYS A 180 25.78 10.34 -5.88
N GLN A 181 25.37 10.19 -4.61
CA GLN A 181 24.10 9.52 -4.27
C GLN A 181 22.90 10.35 -4.73
N LYS A 182 22.92 11.67 -4.55
CA LYS A 182 21.85 12.55 -5.04
C LYS A 182 21.73 12.48 -6.56
N GLN A 183 22.84 12.43 -7.28
CA GLN A 183 22.82 12.27 -8.73
C GLN A 183 22.22 10.92 -9.13
N ALA A 184 22.63 9.81 -8.50
CA ALA A 184 22.07 8.49 -8.77
C ALA A 184 20.56 8.45 -8.53
N ILE A 185 20.06 9.08 -7.47
CA ILE A 185 18.63 9.21 -7.20
C ILE A 185 17.90 10.01 -8.30
N ASN A 186 18.53 11.09 -8.79
CA ASN A 186 17.96 11.85 -9.90
C ASN A 186 17.93 11.06 -11.21
N ASP A 187 18.96 10.25 -11.46
CA ASP A 187 19.03 9.40 -12.66
C ASP A 187 17.93 8.31 -12.66
N GLU A 188 17.48 7.85 -11.48
CA GLU A 188 16.36 6.92 -11.36
C GLU A 188 15.04 7.49 -11.87
N LYS A 189 14.91 8.82 -11.93
CA LYS A 189 13.72 9.47 -12.52
C LYS A 189 13.48 9.08 -13.98
N GLU A 190 14.54 8.75 -14.71
CA GLU A 190 14.45 8.30 -16.10
C GLU A 190 13.90 6.87 -16.23
N THR A 191 13.94 6.09 -15.14
CA THR A 191 13.65 4.65 -15.15
C THR A 191 12.35 4.28 -14.47
N MET A 192 11.69 5.23 -13.78
CA MET A 192 10.42 5.00 -13.09
C MET A 192 9.40 6.12 -13.37
N PRO A 193 8.10 5.86 -13.17
CA PRO A 193 7.07 6.90 -13.29
C PRO A 193 7.33 8.07 -12.35
N GLU A 194 7.16 9.30 -12.85
CA GLU A 194 7.43 10.51 -12.09
C GLU A 194 6.70 10.56 -10.74
N ALA A 195 5.41 10.17 -10.72
CA ALA A 195 4.62 10.13 -9.49
C ALA A 195 5.19 9.17 -8.44
N VAL A 196 5.77 8.03 -8.88
CA VAL A 196 6.44 7.08 -7.99
C VAL A 196 7.72 7.70 -7.44
N TRP A 197 8.54 8.32 -8.30
CA TRP A 197 9.77 8.97 -7.90
C TRP A 197 9.52 10.13 -6.92
N GLU A 198 8.57 11.02 -7.24
CA GLU A 198 8.20 12.13 -6.36
C GLU A 198 7.68 11.64 -5.00
N ARG A 199 6.90 10.59 -4.99
CA ARG A 199 6.39 9.99 -3.77
C ARG A 199 7.51 9.41 -2.91
N MET A 200 8.42 8.65 -3.49
CA MET A 200 9.50 7.96 -2.76
C MET A 200 10.59 8.91 -2.28
N TYR A 201 11.01 9.86 -3.13
CA TYR A 201 12.16 10.71 -2.85
C TYR A 201 11.79 12.11 -2.37
N LEU A 202 10.64 12.64 -2.77
CA LEU A 202 10.19 13.96 -2.34
C LEU A 202 9.08 13.90 -1.28
N ALA A 203 8.68 12.71 -0.83
CA ALA A 203 7.54 12.50 0.06
C ALA A 203 6.30 13.29 -0.42
N LYS A 204 6.14 13.43 -1.73
CA LYS A 204 5.05 14.18 -2.34
C LYS A 204 3.86 13.27 -2.51
N GLN A 205 2.74 13.69 -1.96
CA GLN A 205 1.49 12.98 -2.25
C GLN A 205 1.14 13.21 -3.71
N PRO A 206 0.84 12.16 -4.49
CA PRO A 206 0.43 12.34 -5.88
C PRO A 206 -0.76 13.29 -5.98
N ASP A 207 -0.66 14.27 -6.87
CA ASP A 207 -1.75 15.22 -7.11
C ASP A 207 -2.94 14.48 -7.72
N GLY A 208 -4.10 14.60 -7.11
CA GLY A 208 -5.36 14.12 -7.70
C GLY A 208 -6.02 12.93 -7.04
N GLY A 209 -5.67 12.56 -5.82
CA GLY A 209 -6.53 11.70 -5.00
C GLY A 209 -6.50 10.23 -5.29
N GLY A 210 -5.49 9.52 -5.14
CA GLY A 210 -5.63 8.17 -4.69
C GLY A 210 -4.93 7.07 -5.45
N GLY A 211 -4.93 7.01 -6.72
CA GLY A 211 -4.48 5.85 -7.46
C GLY A 211 -3.08 6.01 -8.09
N PHE A 212 -2.59 4.93 -8.65
CA PHE A 212 -1.44 4.93 -9.54
C PHE A 212 -1.67 5.83 -10.77
N PHE A 213 -2.92 5.92 -11.24
CA PHE A 213 -3.35 6.78 -12.32
C PHE A 213 -3.91 8.11 -11.81
N ARG A 214 -3.59 9.22 -12.47
CA ARG A 214 -4.11 10.54 -12.08
C ARG A 214 -5.59 10.69 -12.44
N PRO A 215 -6.49 11.05 -11.50
CA PRO A 215 -7.91 11.20 -11.78
C PRO A 215 -8.20 12.19 -12.91
N SER A 216 -7.48 13.31 -12.97
CA SER A 216 -7.63 14.27 -14.06
C SER A 216 -7.36 13.66 -15.45
N LYS A 217 -6.41 12.70 -15.53
CA LYS A 217 -6.11 12.01 -16.79
C LYS A 217 -7.12 10.93 -17.11
N ILE A 218 -7.71 10.32 -16.09
CA ILE A 218 -8.83 9.39 -16.25
C ILE A 218 -10.07 10.15 -16.78
N GLU A 219 -10.38 11.32 -16.21
CA GLU A 219 -11.46 12.19 -16.67
C GLU A 219 -11.23 12.67 -18.11
N GLU A 220 -10.01 13.11 -18.46
CA GLU A 220 -9.62 13.51 -19.82
C GLU A 220 -9.78 12.34 -20.82
N ALA A 221 -9.61 11.09 -20.38
CA ALA A 221 -9.76 9.91 -21.22
C ALA A 221 -11.23 9.44 -21.33
N ALA A 222 -12.09 9.74 -20.35
CA ALA A 222 -13.48 9.31 -20.26
C ALA A 222 -14.41 10.22 -21.09
N ILE A 223 -14.16 10.34 -22.39
CA ILE A 223 -14.83 11.35 -23.26
C ILE A 223 -15.52 10.75 -24.48
N SER A 224 -15.35 9.46 -24.77
CA SER A 224 -15.97 8.85 -25.93
C SER A 224 -17.40 8.36 -25.65
N THR A 225 -18.07 7.87 -26.69
CA THR A 225 -19.39 7.28 -26.60
C THR A 225 -19.28 5.79 -26.93
N GLU A 226 -19.96 4.96 -26.16
CA GLU A 226 -19.97 3.54 -26.42
C GLU A 226 -20.67 3.21 -27.75
N MET A 227 -20.02 2.36 -28.54
CA MET A 227 -20.57 1.91 -29.82
C MET A 227 -21.45 0.68 -29.60
N LEU A 228 -22.69 0.72 -30.11
CA LEU A 228 -23.61 -0.42 -30.05
C LEU A 228 -23.38 -1.43 -31.18
N SER A 229 -22.66 -1.04 -32.23
CA SER A 229 -22.35 -1.90 -33.38
C SER A 229 -21.02 -1.48 -34.02
N PRO A 230 -20.29 -2.46 -34.62
CA PRO A 230 -19.02 -2.17 -35.28
C PRO A 230 -19.21 -1.35 -36.55
N ASP A 231 -18.21 -0.52 -36.88
CA ASP A 231 -18.03 0.03 -38.20
C ASP A 231 -17.26 -0.99 -39.06
N PRO A 232 -17.83 -1.48 -40.16
CA PRO A 232 -17.19 -2.50 -41.00
C PRO A 232 -15.89 -2.03 -41.66
N SER A 233 -15.64 -0.71 -41.74
CA SER A 233 -14.42 -0.14 -42.29
C SER A 233 -13.25 -0.14 -41.31
N GLN A 234 -13.49 -0.40 -40.04
CA GLN A 234 -12.51 -0.37 -38.97
C GLN A 234 -12.01 -1.77 -38.61
N ARG A 235 -10.86 -1.81 -37.96
CA ARG A 235 -10.30 -3.02 -37.33
C ARG A 235 -10.36 -2.90 -35.82
N TYR A 236 -10.65 -3.98 -35.16
CA TYR A 236 -10.77 -4.04 -33.72
C TYR A 236 -9.82 -5.08 -33.12
N VAL A 237 -9.42 -4.80 -31.89
CA VAL A 237 -8.69 -5.72 -31.02
C VAL A 237 -9.39 -5.77 -29.67
N ALA A 238 -9.14 -6.82 -28.88
CA ALA A 238 -9.76 -6.91 -27.57
C ALA A 238 -8.83 -7.44 -26.49
N GLY A 239 -9.15 -7.06 -25.24
CA GLY A 239 -8.67 -7.70 -24.02
C GLY A 239 -9.81 -8.50 -23.39
N LEU A 240 -9.50 -9.70 -22.92
CA LEU A 240 -10.45 -10.59 -22.27
C LEU A 240 -9.88 -11.05 -20.94
N ASP A 241 -10.58 -10.73 -19.86
CA ASP A 241 -10.38 -11.31 -18.55
C ASP A 241 -11.47 -12.33 -18.24
N LEU A 242 -11.11 -13.47 -17.69
CA LEU A 242 -11.98 -14.61 -17.46
C LEU A 242 -12.24 -14.79 -15.96
N GLY A 243 -13.40 -14.32 -15.52
CA GLY A 243 -13.81 -14.42 -14.12
C GLY A 243 -14.16 -15.84 -13.67
N LYS A 244 -13.75 -16.22 -12.46
CA LYS A 244 -14.21 -17.44 -11.78
C LYS A 244 -15.61 -17.23 -11.19
N LYS A 245 -16.28 -18.30 -10.79
CA LYS A 245 -17.67 -18.44 -10.28
C LYS A 245 -18.30 -17.21 -9.58
N GLN A 246 -17.56 -16.29 -9.04
CA GLN A 246 -18.02 -15.08 -8.38
C GLN A 246 -17.41 -13.79 -8.98
N ASP A 247 -16.49 -13.92 -9.95
CA ASP A 247 -15.88 -12.82 -10.68
C ASP A 247 -16.56 -12.58 -12.02
N TYR A 248 -16.39 -11.38 -12.55
CA TYR A 248 -16.89 -11.03 -13.86
C TYR A 248 -15.93 -11.50 -14.95
N THR A 249 -16.48 -12.02 -16.04
CA THR A 249 -15.75 -12.13 -17.29
C THR A 249 -15.97 -10.84 -18.06
N VAL A 250 -14.87 -10.18 -18.43
CA VAL A 250 -14.92 -8.85 -19.07
C VAL A 250 -14.18 -8.90 -20.41
N LEU A 251 -14.87 -8.49 -21.48
CA LEU A 251 -14.30 -8.30 -22.81
C LEU A 251 -14.34 -6.81 -23.16
N ILE A 252 -13.18 -6.18 -23.32
CA ILE A 252 -13.06 -4.80 -23.77
C ILE A 252 -12.60 -4.77 -25.22
N ILE A 253 -13.39 -4.13 -26.08
CA ILE A 253 -13.10 -3.98 -27.50
C ILE A 253 -12.57 -2.60 -27.78
N LYS A 254 -11.46 -2.53 -28.54
CA LYS A 254 -10.77 -1.30 -28.91
C LYS A 254 -10.63 -1.18 -30.43
N ASN A 255 -10.77 0.04 -30.92
CA ASN A 255 -10.39 0.35 -32.29
C ASN A 255 -8.86 0.24 -32.43
N ALA A 256 -8.38 -0.62 -33.33
CA ALA A 256 -6.96 -0.90 -33.50
C ALA A 256 -6.15 0.34 -33.98
N ARG A 257 -6.77 1.28 -34.68
CA ARG A 257 -6.13 2.49 -35.21
C ARG A 257 -6.15 3.64 -34.22
N THR A 258 -7.32 3.97 -33.66
CA THR A 258 -7.47 5.11 -32.75
C THR A 258 -7.06 4.79 -31.32
N ARG A 259 -6.95 3.51 -30.97
CA ARG A 259 -6.72 2.98 -29.62
C ARG A 259 -7.83 3.28 -28.61
N GLU A 260 -8.95 3.77 -29.08
CA GLU A 260 -10.15 4.08 -28.30
C GLU A 260 -10.87 2.78 -27.90
N SER A 261 -11.23 2.64 -26.64
CA SER A 261 -12.11 1.59 -26.17
C SER A 261 -13.54 1.95 -26.60
N VAL A 262 -14.22 1.06 -27.31
CA VAL A 262 -15.47 1.38 -27.98
C VAL A 262 -16.65 0.57 -27.48
N HIS A 263 -16.43 -0.62 -26.94
CA HIS A 263 -17.47 -1.49 -26.42
C HIS A 263 -16.93 -2.40 -25.34
N ALA A 264 -17.74 -2.70 -24.34
CA ALA A 264 -17.45 -3.66 -23.29
C ALA A 264 -18.60 -4.66 -23.12
N LEU A 265 -18.24 -5.89 -22.80
CA LEU A 265 -19.17 -6.94 -22.44
C LEU A 265 -18.77 -7.48 -21.07
N GLU A 266 -19.69 -7.40 -20.12
CA GLU A 266 -19.51 -7.96 -18.77
C GLU A 266 -20.48 -9.14 -18.59
N MET A 267 -19.96 -10.24 -18.06
CA MET A 267 -20.76 -11.45 -17.80
C MET A 267 -20.45 -12.00 -16.42
N ASN A 268 -21.46 -12.37 -15.68
CA ASN A 268 -21.34 -13.01 -14.38
C ASN A 268 -22.32 -14.18 -14.25
N GLY A 269 -21.92 -15.25 -13.53
CA GLY A 269 -22.79 -16.34 -13.12
C GLY A 269 -23.22 -17.32 -14.22
N ASN A 270 -22.81 -17.14 -15.46
CA ASN A 270 -23.09 -18.08 -16.55
C ASN A 270 -22.09 -19.25 -16.56
N ASP A 271 -22.54 -20.41 -17.08
CA ASP A 271 -21.61 -21.52 -17.32
C ASP A 271 -20.60 -21.16 -18.45
N TRP A 272 -19.45 -21.83 -18.43
CA TRP A 272 -18.38 -21.59 -19.40
C TRP A 272 -18.79 -21.77 -20.87
N VAL A 273 -19.69 -22.71 -21.17
CA VAL A 273 -20.14 -22.95 -22.54
C VAL A 273 -20.89 -21.74 -23.06
N SER A 274 -21.81 -21.21 -22.26
CA SER A 274 -22.58 -20.01 -22.58
C SER A 274 -21.68 -18.79 -22.74
N GLN A 275 -20.68 -18.58 -21.84
CA GLN A 275 -19.74 -17.49 -21.93
C GLN A 275 -18.89 -17.57 -23.21
N ILE A 276 -18.32 -18.75 -23.52
CA ILE A 276 -17.53 -18.97 -24.73
C ILE A 276 -18.37 -18.69 -26.00
N GLN A 277 -19.63 -19.13 -26.04
CA GLN A 277 -20.51 -18.84 -27.17
C GLN A 277 -20.74 -17.34 -27.35
N THR A 278 -20.98 -16.61 -26.25
CA THR A 278 -21.22 -15.17 -26.27
C THR A 278 -19.98 -14.44 -26.73
N ILE A 279 -18.79 -14.74 -26.12
CA ILE A 279 -17.50 -14.18 -26.51
C ILE A 279 -17.21 -14.44 -27.98
N SER A 280 -17.39 -15.68 -28.45
CA SER A 280 -17.14 -16.04 -29.85
C SER A 280 -18.06 -15.28 -30.79
N SER A 281 -19.31 -15.04 -30.40
CA SER A 281 -20.28 -14.26 -31.18
C SER A 281 -19.86 -12.81 -31.30
N GLU A 282 -19.40 -12.18 -30.18
CA GLU A 282 -18.93 -10.80 -30.21
C GLU A 282 -17.60 -10.66 -30.98
N ILE A 283 -16.66 -11.59 -30.84
CA ILE A 283 -15.43 -11.59 -31.64
C ILE A 283 -15.74 -11.58 -33.14
N LYS A 284 -16.66 -12.42 -33.58
CA LYS A 284 -17.11 -12.48 -34.99
C LYS A 284 -17.87 -11.22 -35.40
N ARG A 285 -18.80 -10.75 -34.57
CA ARG A 285 -19.63 -9.56 -34.84
C ARG A 285 -18.75 -8.32 -35.04
N TRP A 286 -17.75 -8.12 -34.21
CA TRP A 286 -16.83 -6.98 -34.27
C TRP A 286 -15.65 -7.19 -35.23
N ASN A 287 -15.55 -8.32 -35.90
CA ASN A 287 -14.42 -8.67 -36.75
C ASN A 287 -13.07 -8.44 -36.04
N ILE A 288 -12.95 -8.95 -34.82
CA ILE A 288 -11.76 -8.74 -34.00
C ILE A 288 -10.61 -9.57 -34.52
N GLY A 289 -9.46 -8.91 -34.77
CA GLY A 289 -8.29 -9.58 -35.37
C GLY A 289 -7.28 -10.13 -34.36
N ASP A 290 -7.31 -9.67 -33.10
CA ASP A 290 -6.45 -10.17 -32.00
C ASP A 290 -7.17 -9.97 -30.68
N VAL A 291 -7.25 -11.02 -29.86
CA VAL A 291 -7.80 -11.01 -28.52
C VAL A 291 -6.73 -11.46 -27.54
N ARG A 292 -6.35 -10.60 -26.62
CA ARG A 292 -5.43 -10.96 -25.52
C ARG A 292 -6.23 -11.45 -24.33
N VAL A 293 -5.96 -12.70 -23.93
CA VAL A 293 -6.71 -13.39 -22.87
C VAL A 293 -5.81 -13.57 -21.67
N ASP A 294 -6.27 -13.15 -20.48
CA ASP A 294 -5.59 -13.56 -19.25
C ASP A 294 -5.71 -15.07 -19.07
N SER A 295 -4.56 -15.73 -19.15
CA SER A 295 -4.43 -17.17 -18.95
C SER A 295 -3.83 -17.54 -17.59
N THR A 296 -3.74 -16.58 -16.65
CA THR A 296 -3.18 -16.80 -15.33
C THR A 296 -4.15 -17.58 -14.44
N GLY A 297 -3.91 -18.87 -14.27
CA GLY A 297 -4.67 -19.72 -13.31
C GLY A 297 -5.96 -20.37 -13.82
N LEU A 298 -6.49 -20.03 -15.00
CA LEU A 298 -7.63 -20.73 -15.65
C LEU A 298 -7.25 -21.32 -17.02
N GLY A 299 -6.01 -21.10 -17.44
CA GLY A 299 -5.43 -21.19 -18.76
C GLY A 299 -6.00 -22.25 -19.71
N ASP A 300 -6.02 -23.50 -19.30
CA ASP A 300 -6.27 -24.58 -20.27
C ASP A 300 -7.75 -24.88 -20.44
N VAL A 301 -8.61 -24.60 -19.43
CA VAL A 301 -10.03 -25.00 -19.46
C VAL A 301 -10.90 -24.10 -20.34
N VAL A 302 -10.57 -22.83 -20.47
CA VAL A 302 -11.35 -21.85 -21.24
C VAL A 302 -10.60 -21.35 -22.46
N PHE A 303 -9.28 -21.19 -22.36
CA PHE A 303 -8.45 -20.75 -23.47
C PHE A 303 -8.42 -21.75 -24.62
N ASP A 304 -8.27 -23.05 -24.32
CA ASP A 304 -8.23 -24.10 -25.35
C ASP A 304 -9.51 -24.21 -26.16
N PRO A 305 -10.73 -24.17 -25.58
CA PRO A 305 -11.97 -24.12 -26.36
C PRO A 305 -12.09 -22.91 -27.29
N LEU A 306 -11.64 -21.71 -26.85
CA LEU A 306 -11.64 -20.52 -27.70
C LEU A 306 -10.63 -20.68 -28.87
N LEU A 307 -9.43 -21.17 -28.58
CA LEU A 307 -8.40 -21.42 -29.58
C LEU A 307 -8.86 -22.48 -30.58
N ASN A 308 -9.41 -23.59 -30.08
CA ASN A 308 -9.91 -24.71 -30.91
C ASN A 308 -11.14 -24.32 -31.77
N SER A 309 -11.89 -23.30 -31.37
CA SER A 309 -12.99 -22.74 -32.18
C SER A 309 -12.50 -21.82 -33.30
N GLY A 310 -11.19 -21.66 -33.47
CA GLY A 310 -10.58 -20.83 -34.52
C GLY A 310 -10.66 -19.33 -34.25
N MET A 311 -10.86 -18.92 -32.97
CA MET A 311 -10.84 -17.52 -32.58
C MET A 311 -9.39 -16.98 -32.54
N PRO A 312 -9.16 -15.71 -32.89
CA PRO A 312 -7.84 -15.09 -32.91
C PRO A 312 -7.35 -14.73 -31.49
N VAL A 313 -7.27 -15.73 -30.60
CA VAL A 313 -6.90 -15.53 -29.19
C VAL A 313 -5.42 -15.79 -28.98
N THR A 314 -4.80 -14.94 -28.16
CA THR A 314 -3.42 -15.06 -27.72
C THR A 314 -3.36 -14.99 -26.20
N ALA A 315 -2.76 -15.99 -25.58
CA ALA A 315 -2.61 -16.06 -24.14
C ALA A 315 -1.67 -14.96 -23.62
N PHE A 316 -2.05 -14.30 -22.54
CA PHE A 316 -1.22 -13.39 -21.78
C PHE A 316 -1.10 -13.93 -20.34
N LYS A 317 0.13 -14.18 -19.88
CA LYS A 317 0.37 -14.62 -18.50
C LYS A 317 0.85 -13.45 -17.66
N PHE A 318 0.13 -13.14 -16.60
CA PHE A 318 0.55 -12.17 -15.63
C PHE A 318 1.68 -12.74 -14.74
N SER A 319 2.76 -12.00 -14.69
CA SER A 319 3.80 -12.06 -13.66
C SER A 319 3.89 -10.69 -13.01
N ALA A 320 4.56 -10.56 -11.87
CA ALA A 320 4.78 -9.25 -11.26
C ALA A 320 5.41 -8.26 -12.26
N GLN A 321 6.35 -8.72 -13.06
CA GLN A 321 7.03 -7.90 -14.07
C GLN A 321 6.11 -7.53 -15.24
N SER A 322 5.36 -8.48 -15.81
CA SER A 322 4.49 -8.20 -16.95
C SER A 322 3.28 -7.34 -16.55
N LYS A 323 2.73 -7.54 -15.34
CA LYS A 323 1.69 -6.68 -14.77
C LYS A 323 2.22 -5.25 -14.60
N TYR A 324 3.40 -5.09 -14.02
CA TYR A 324 4.04 -3.77 -13.87
C TYR A 324 4.22 -3.07 -15.23
N GLN A 325 4.77 -3.77 -16.22
CA GLN A 325 4.98 -3.22 -17.56
C GLN A 325 3.65 -2.81 -18.24
N LEU A 326 2.60 -3.60 -18.07
CA LEU A 326 1.27 -3.29 -18.60
C LEU A 326 0.72 -1.99 -18.00
N PHE A 327 0.75 -1.87 -16.68
CA PHE A 327 0.27 -0.67 -15.99
C PHE A 327 1.12 0.56 -16.31
N GLN A 328 2.45 0.42 -16.41
CA GLN A 328 3.31 1.53 -16.87
C GLN A 328 2.96 1.99 -18.28
N ASN A 329 2.78 1.06 -19.21
CA ASN A 329 2.40 1.41 -20.58
C ASN A 329 1.06 2.13 -20.64
N TYR A 330 0.10 1.69 -19.81
CA TYR A 330 -1.21 2.33 -19.72
C TYR A 330 -1.10 3.71 -19.08
N TYR A 331 -0.28 3.87 -18.03
CA TYR A 331 0.02 5.16 -17.42
C TYR A 331 0.57 6.16 -18.44
N ILE A 332 1.61 5.77 -19.18
CA ILE A 332 2.21 6.61 -20.22
C ILE A 332 1.18 6.99 -21.30
N ALA A 333 0.33 6.04 -21.68
CA ALA A 333 -0.71 6.27 -22.69
C ALA A 333 -1.80 7.23 -22.20
N LEU A 334 -2.18 7.18 -20.91
CA LEU A 334 -3.07 8.14 -20.26
C LEU A 334 -2.45 9.54 -20.20
N GLU A 335 -1.19 9.62 -19.72
CA GLU A 335 -0.46 10.90 -19.64
C GLU A 335 -0.36 11.60 -21.00
N ASN A 336 -0.12 10.83 -22.06
CA ASN A 336 -0.03 11.34 -23.43
C ASN A 336 -1.40 11.58 -24.10
N GLY A 337 -2.53 11.34 -23.40
CA GLY A 337 -3.87 11.51 -23.96
C GLY A 337 -4.19 10.57 -25.13
N THR A 338 -3.50 9.43 -25.24
CA THR A 338 -3.69 8.46 -26.32
C THR A 338 -4.70 7.36 -25.97
N VAL A 339 -5.17 7.32 -24.73
CA VAL A 339 -6.24 6.44 -24.26
C VAL A 339 -7.54 7.22 -24.24
N ARG A 340 -8.60 6.59 -24.74
CA ARG A 340 -9.97 7.08 -24.63
C ARG A 340 -10.92 5.94 -24.37
N PHE A 341 -11.95 6.18 -23.59
CA PHE A 341 -13.03 5.23 -23.32
C PHE A 341 -14.35 5.97 -23.09
N PRO A 342 -15.48 5.27 -23.18
CA PRO A 342 -16.81 5.86 -23.01
C PRO A 342 -17.00 6.50 -21.64
N ALA A 343 -17.52 7.73 -21.63
CA ALA A 343 -17.82 8.46 -20.38
C ALA A 343 -18.85 7.73 -19.50
N SER A 344 -19.65 6.83 -20.10
CA SER A 344 -20.61 5.99 -19.38
C SER A 344 -19.95 4.89 -18.53
N TRP A 345 -18.67 4.56 -18.75
CA TRP A 345 -17.97 3.49 -18.05
C TRP A 345 -17.43 3.93 -16.68
N SER A 346 -18.35 4.34 -15.81
CA SER A 346 -18.01 4.84 -14.47
C SER A 346 -17.32 3.79 -13.59
N THR A 347 -17.59 2.51 -13.79
CA THR A 347 -16.92 1.41 -13.09
C THR A 347 -15.44 1.36 -13.46
N LEU A 348 -15.09 1.42 -14.75
CA LEU A 348 -13.70 1.46 -15.21
C LEU A 348 -12.96 2.68 -14.64
N ALA A 349 -13.58 3.87 -14.71
CA ALA A 349 -12.98 5.09 -14.17
C ALA A 349 -12.65 4.94 -12.68
N ARG A 350 -13.61 4.45 -11.88
CA ARG A 350 -13.43 4.19 -10.45
C ARG A 350 -12.35 3.15 -10.18
N GLN A 351 -12.35 2.02 -10.89
CA GLN A 351 -11.33 0.98 -10.73
C GLN A 351 -9.92 1.52 -11.04
N LEU A 352 -9.77 2.34 -12.08
CA LEU A 352 -8.49 2.99 -12.39
C LEU A 352 -8.05 3.97 -11.29
N GLU A 353 -8.98 4.71 -10.67
CA GLU A 353 -8.68 5.60 -9.55
C GLU A 353 -8.24 4.84 -8.29
N ASP A 354 -8.78 3.63 -8.08
CA ASP A 354 -8.53 2.82 -6.89
C ASP A 354 -7.24 1.99 -6.99
N ILE A 355 -6.64 1.86 -8.18
CA ILE A 355 -5.39 1.10 -8.35
C ILE A 355 -4.24 1.79 -7.66
N SER A 356 -3.66 1.10 -6.69
CA SER A 356 -2.48 1.54 -5.92
C SER A 356 -1.27 0.64 -6.17
N ILE A 357 -0.08 1.14 -5.88
CA ILE A 357 1.19 0.43 -6.09
C ILE A 357 2.02 0.45 -4.81
N ARG A 358 2.65 -0.67 -4.48
CA ARG A 358 3.61 -0.75 -3.37
C ARG A 358 4.85 -1.54 -3.78
N PRO A 359 6.00 -1.27 -3.17
CA PRO A 359 7.18 -2.12 -3.35
C PRO A 359 6.90 -3.56 -2.95
N GLY A 360 7.35 -4.50 -3.77
CA GLY A 360 7.37 -5.93 -3.49
C GLY A 360 8.77 -6.41 -3.13
N GLY A 361 8.91 -7.70 -2.85
CA GLY A 361 10.22 -8.31 -2.63
C GLY A 361 11.10 -8.30 -3.90
N GLY A 362 12.42 -8.15 -3.72
CA GLY A 362 13.38 -8.24 -4.83
C GLY A 362 13.34 -7.08 -5.86
N GLY A 363 12.88 -5.90 -5.46
CA GLY A 363 12.79 -4.72 -6.35
C GLY A 363 11.60 -4.75 -7.31
N SER A 364 10.64 -5.64 -7.11
CA SER A 364 9.38 -5.68 -7.85
C SER A 364 8.36 -4.69 -7.27
N TYR A 365 7.29 -4.44 -8.03
CA TYR A 365 6.14 -3.66 -7.57
C TYR A 365 4.88 -4.52 -7.58
N ILE A 366 4.01 -4.29 -6.60
CA ILE A 366 2.73 -4.97 -6.47
C ILE A 366 1.63 -3.94 -6.68
N PHE A 367 0.77 -4.16 -7.67
CA PHE A 367 -0.46 -3.42 -7.84
C PHE A 367 -1.56 -4.07 -7.02
N TYR A 368 -2.38 -3.26 -6.38
CA TYR A 368 -3.51 -3.72 -5.57
C TYR A 368 -4.61 -2.67 -5.59
N ASN A 369 -5.82 -3.10 -5.28
CA ASN A 369 -6.96 -2.22 -5.13
C ASN A 369 -7.18 -1.93 -3.64
N GLU A 370 -7.29 -0.65 -3.26
CA GLU A 370 -7.46 -0.24 -1.85
C GLU A 370 -8.82 -0.64 -1.28
N THR A 371 -9.84 -0.73 -2.13
CA THR A 371 -11.22 -1.04 -1.72
C THR A 371 -11.50 -2.53 -1.58
N ASN A 372 -10.55 -3.43 -1.91
CA ASN A 372 -10.76 -4.87 -2.09
C ASN A 372 -11.88 -5.20 -3.11
N GLU A 373 -12.26 -4.27 -3.95
CA GLU A 373 -13.09 -4.54 -5.11
C GLU A 373 -12.25 -5.24 -6.19
N HIS A 374 -12.90 -5.99 -7.04
CA HIS A 374 -12.23 -6.69 -8.13
C HIS A 374 -11.54 -5.70 -9.07
N ASP A 375 -10.38 -6.07 -9.60
CA ASP A 375 -9.58 -5.27 -10.55
C ASP A 375 -9.75 -5.76 -12.01
N ASP A 376 -10.90 -6.34 -12.29
CA ASP A 376 -11.28 -7.01 -13.55
C ASP A 376 -11.33 -6.10 -14.79
#